data_71f5e0ead747b07f5f29143a66ad319f
#
_entry.id   71f5e0ead747b07f5f29143a66ad319f
#
_cell.length_a   1.000
_cell.length_b   1.000
_cell.length_c   1.000
_cell.angle_alpha   90.00
_cell.angle_beta   90.00
_cell.angle_gamma   90.00
#
_symmetry.space_group_name_H-M   'P 1'
#
loop_
_entity.id
_entity.type
_entity.pdbx_description
1 polymer ?
#
loop_
_entity_poly.entity_id
_entity_poly.type
_entity_poly.pdbx_seq_one_letter_code
_entity_poly.pdbx_strand_id
1 'polypeptide(L)'
;MKITRDGYRAWFTAQNDLGIKRYMAALGSDSYIVMIDPASFIDVIPFGAWPIDVAIIGRERNTVVASSGNLDPAILPLIHHETPLRLENRGIQYAIHPFPEMGITIVSWAPTAPLERSWYRQAFIWLPAGIVTGLLAAAFILRILRRLQSPRHRLQDAIDNREINVHYQPIVSLSSGKIVGAEALARWQQADGTFLSPEIFIALAEQTGLTEPLTRLIIETVFEDMGSWLKSHPEQHISINLEASDLASETLPTLLSTLLNRNQISPSQIALELTEREFADPKTSAPIVARYRNAGHAIYIDDFGTGYSSLSYLQNLDVDVLKIDKSFVDALEYKNVTPHIIEMAKTLKLKMVAEGIETTRQEQWLRQHGVHYGQGWLYSKPLPATAFILWAEQRL
;
A
#
# COMPACT_ATOMS: atom_id res chain seq x y z
N MET A 1 70.53 -40.27 24.93
CA MET A 1 69.38 -40.09 25.83
C MET A 1 69.78 -38.98 26.78
N LYS A 2 69.18 -37.81 26.66
CA LYS A 2 69.43 -36.64 27.54
C LYS A 2 68.18 -36.43 28.36
N ILE A 3 68.23 -36.73 29.63
CA ILE A 3 67.15 -36.46 30.56
C ILE A 3 67.48 -35.09 31.17
N THR A 4 66.68 -34.05 30.89
CA THR A 4 66.79 -32.78 31.55
C THR A 4 66.26 -32.88 32.98
N ARG A 5 66.99 -32.38 33.93
CA ARG A 5 66.82 -32.54 35.40
C ARG A 5 65.56 -31.81 35.92
N ASP A 6 64.93 -31.00 35.16
CA ASP A 6 63.79 -30.18 35.58
C ASP A 6 62.39 -30.80 35.32
N GLY A 7 62.36 -32.10 35.19
CA GLY A 7 61.21 -32.96 35.48
C GLY A 7 59.90 -32.77 34.69
N TYR A 8 59.81 -31.80 33.80
CA TYR A 8 58.58 -31.46 33.15
C TYR A 8 58.69 -31.58 31.63
N ARG A 9 58.44 -32.76 31.08
CA ARG A 9 58.21 -32.96 29.63
C ARG A 9 59.50 -32.94 28.76
N ALA A 10 60.31 -33.97 28.86
CA ALA A 10 61.37 -34.20 27.89
C ALA A 10 60.88 -35.22 26.81
N TRP A 11 61.05 -34.84 25.55
CA TRP A 11 60.83 -35.72 24.42
C TRP A 11 62.17 -36.27 23.91
N PHE A 12 62.28 -37.57 23.73
CA PHE A 12 63.47 -38.13 23.10
C PHE A 12 63.09 -39.25 22.13
N THR A 13 63.87 -39.38 21.09
CA THR A 13 63.73 -40.43 20.09
C THR A 13 64.51 -41.64 20.47
N ALA A 14 63.87 -42.81 20.47
CA ALA A 14 64.54 -44.07 20.51
C ALA A 14 64.23 -44.86 19.20
N GLN A 15 65.24 -45.47 18.63
CA GLN A 15 65.10 -46.36 17.47
C GLN A 15 65.20 -47.79 17.98
N ASN A 16 64.22 -48.62 17.68
CA ASN A 16 64.24 -50.01 18.01
C ASN A 16 64.86 -50.81 16.84
N ASP A 17 65.08 -52.10 17.02
CA ASP A 17 65.66 -52.99 16.03
C ASP A 17 64.84 -53.18 14.77
N LEU A 18 63.60 -52.76 14.75
CA LEU A 18 62.70 -52.78 13.61
C LEU A 18 62.65 -51.40 12.86
N GLY A 19 63.50 -50.42 13.22
CA GLY A 19 63.59 -49.12 12.57
C GLY A 19 62.43 -48.16 12.87
N ILE A 20 61.51 -48.49 13.77
CA ILE A 20 60.38 -47.66 14.15
C ILE A 20 60.90 -46.63 15.13
N LYS A 21 60.75 -45.31 14.74
CA LYS A 21 61.07 -44.18 15.64
C LYS A 21 59.95 -44.04 16.66
N ARG A 22 60.30 -44.16 17.94
CA ARG A 22 59.36 -43.94 19.06
C ARG A 22 59.86 -42.77 19.91
N TYR A 23 58.92 -41.99 20.38
CA TYR A 23 59.18 -40.85 21.27
C TYR A 23 58.78 -41.20 22.69
N MET A 24 59.60 -40.87 23.63
CA MET A 24 59.33 -41.07 25.05
C MET A 24 59.19 -39.75 25.74
N ALA A 25 58.15 -39.58 26.53
CA ALA A 25 57.92 -38.37 27.36
C ALA A 25 58.04 -38.77 28.85
N ALA A 26 58.84 -38.03 29.59
CA ALA A 26 58.91 -38.14 31.03
C ALA A 26 57.99 -37.13 31.71
N LEU A 27 57.09 -37.55 32.59
CA LEU A 27 56.18 -36.72 33.32
C LEU A 27 56.47 -36.90 34.85
N GLY A 28 56.92 -35.80 35.51
CA GLY A 28 57.04 -35.72 36.94
C GLY A 28 58.29 -36.35 37.58
N SER A 29 58.41 -36.30 38.91
CA SER A 29 59.53 -36.83 39.72
C SER A 29 59.60 -38.37 39.71
N ASP A 30 58.48 -39.03 39.46
CA ASP A 30 58.43 -40.48 39.30
C ASP A 30 58.45 -40.78 37.80
N SER A 31 59.58 -41.33 37.35
CA SER A 31 59.91 -41.51 35.91
C SER A 31 59.00 -42.52 35.25
N TYR A 32 57.84 -42.05 34.77
CA TYR A 32 57.04 -42.86 33.84
C TYR A 32 57.48 -42.56 32.40
N ILE A 33 57.91 -43.61 31.71
CA ILE A 33 58.26 -43.49 30.30
C ILE A 33 57.05 -43.95 29.49
N VAL A 34 56.37 -43.03 28.89
CA VAL A 34 55.28 -43.29 27.92
C VAL A 34 55.90 -43.32 26.54
N MET A 35 55.86 -44.45 25.87
CA MET A 35 56.25 -44.60 24.47
C MET A 35 55.02 -44.30 23.61
N ILE A 36 55.07 -43.22 22.84
CA ILE A 36 54.01 -42.81 21.92
C ILE A 36 54.54 -42.92 20.51
N ASP A 37 53.80 -43.63 19.64
CA ASP A 37 54.12 -43.64 18.21
C ASP A 37 53.85 -42.24 17.65
N PRO A 38 54.86 -41.59 17.03
CA PRO A 38 54.67 -40.25 16.46
C PRO A 38 53.54 -40.18 15.43
N ALA A 39 53.26 -41.26 14.72
CA ALA A 39 52.14 -41.32 13.75
C ALA A 39 50.79 -41.16 14.47
N SER A 40 50.67 -41.68 15.70
CA SER A 40 49.40 -41.55 16.44
C SER A 40 49.03 -40.14 16.83
N PHE A 41 49.98 -39.17 16.86
CA PHE A 41 49.68 -37.78 17.03
C PHE A 41 49.03 -37.13 15.79
N ILE A 42 49.33 -37.66 14.63
CA ILE A 42 48.76 -37.17 13.37
C ILE A 42 47.39 -37.82 13.10
N ASP A 43 47.23 -39.10 13.49
CA ASP A 43 45.99 -39.85 13.31
C ASP A 43 44.84 -39.34 14.21
N VAL A 44 45.14 -38.72 15.33
CA VAL A 44 44.13 -38.18 16.27
C VAL A 44 43.55 -36.82 15.81
N ILE A 45 44.19 -36.15 14.87
CA ILE A 45 43.68 -34.89 14.36
C ILE A 45 42.75 -35.18 13.18
N PRO A 46 41.44 -34.92 13.26
CA PRO A 46 40.51 -35.21 12.18
C PRO A 46 40.70 -34.24 11.01
N PHE A 47 41.75 -34.40 10.24
CA PHE A 47 41.98 -33.66 9.00
C PHE A 47 41.11 -34.15 7.83
N GLY A 48 40.14 -35.03 8.08
CA GLY A 48 39.38 -35.79 7.10
C GLY A 48 38.57 -35.03 6.04
N ALA A 49 38.58 -33.69 6.03
CA ALA A 49 37.88 -32.92 5.01
C ALA A 49 38.79 -31.91 4.26
N TRP A 50 40.00 -31.68 4.71
CA TRP A 50 40.87 -30.66 4.12
C TRP A 50 42.17 -31.33 3.66
N PRO A 51 42.65 -31.05 2.44
CA PRO A 51 43.93 -31.56 1.94
C PRO A 51 45.10 -30.81 2.60
N ILE A 52 45.21 -30.93 3.91
CA ILE A 52 46.27 -30.31 4.70
C ILE A 52 47.21 -31.41 5.19
N ASP A 53 48.45 -31.28 4.84
CA ASP A 53 49.52 -32.11 5.38
C ASP A 53 50.13 -31.42 6.60
N VAL A 54 50.61 -32.24 7.53
CA VAL A 54 51.24 -31.80 8.77
C VAL A 54 52.52 -32.55 9.05
N ALA A 55 53.55 -31.83 9.51
CA ALA A 55 54.77 -32.41 10.02
C ALA A 55 55.13 -31.89 11.40
N ILE A 56 55.63 -32.77 12.25
CA ILE A 56 56.23 -32.44 13.54
C ILE A 56 57.72 -32.56 13.39
N ILE A 57 58.43 -31.47 13.70
CA ILE A 57 59.90 -31.41 13.51
C ILE A 57 60.58 -31.15 14.86
N GLY A 58 61.55 -31.96 15.22
CA GLY A 58 62.40 -31.71 16.41
C GLY A 58 63.41 -30.61 16.12
N ARG A 59 63.38 -29.55 16.95
CA ARG A 59 64.22 -28.32 16.76
C ARG A 59 65.70 -28.57 16.97
N GLU A 60 66.08 -29.50 17.87
CA GLU A 60 67.53 -29.72 18.19
C GLU A 60 68.34 -30.32 17.03
N ARG A 61 67.69 -31.17 16.20
CA ARG A 61 68.37 -31.94 15.13
C ARG A 61 67.78 -31.70 13.73
N ASN A 62 66.86 -30.80 13.60
CA ASN A 62 66.11 -30.54 12.33
C ASN A 62 65.55 -31.87 11.75
N THR A 63 65.14 -32.77 12.61
CA THR A 63 64.66 -34.09 12.17
C THR A 63 63.14 -34.08 12.12
N VAL A 64 62.57 -34.50 10.98
CA VAL A 64 61.11 -34.77 10.89
C VAL A 64 60.81 -35.95 11.81
N VAL A 65 59.97 -35.66 12.78
CA VAL A 65 59.58 -36.63 13.81
C VAL A 65 58.42 -37.49 13.27
N ALA A 66 57.42 -36.84 12.70
CA ALA A 66 56.28 -37.43 12.02
C ALA A 66 55.80 -36.52 10.92
N SER A 67 55.29 -37.05 9.84
CA SER A 67 54.70 -36.28 8.75
C SER A 67 53.61 -37.07 8.06
N SER A 68 52.51 -36.39 7.70
CA SER A 68 51.42 -36.97 6.88
C SER A 68 51.73 -36.91 5.38
N GLY A 69 52.67 -36.06 4.98
CA GLY A 69 53.08 -35.88 3.59
C GLY A 69 54.55 -35.53 3.44
N ASN A 70 55.03 -35.28 2.22
CA ASN A 70 56.42 -34.90 1.94
C ASN A 70 56.57 -33.39 2.18
N LEU A 71 57.30 -33.07 3.25
CA LEU A 71 57.70 -31.69 3.55
C LEU A 71 58.79 -31.20 2.61
N ASP A 72 58.63 -30.03 1.99
CA ASP A 72 59.70 -29.41 1.20
C ASP A 72 60.93 -29.13 2.11
N PRO A 73 62.10 -29.66 1.78
CA PRO A 73 63.33 -29.40 2.56
C PRO A 73 63.68 -27.89 2.69
N ALA A 74 63.19 -27.05 1.78
CA ALA A 74 63.40 -25.63 1.84
C ALA A 74 62.76 -24.93 3.07
N ILE A 75 61.82 -25.62 3.73
CA ILE A 75 61.14 -25.12 4.92
C ILE A 75 61.94 -25.39 6.21
N LEU A 76 62.85 -26.37 6.21
CA LEU A 76 63.63 -26.76 7.38
C LEU A 76 64.43 -25.62 8.03
N PRO A 77 65.03 -24.66 7.31
CA PRO A 77 65.72 -23.51 7.91
C PRO A 77 64.78 -22.59 8.70
N LEU A 78 63.50 -22.57 8.35
CA LEU A 78 62.50 -21.64 8.92
C LEU A 78 61.89 -22.15 10.24
N ILE A 79 62.15 -23.42 10.63
CA ILE A 79 61.59 -24.02 11.85
C ILE A 79 62.14 -23.41 13.15
N HIS A 80 63.25 -22.72 13.07
CA HIS A 80 63.89 -22.05 14.20
C HIS A 80 63.33 -20.70 14.55
N HIS A 81 62.41 -20.17 13.72
CA HIS A 81 61.65 -18.97 14.11
C HIS A 81 60.97 -19.15 15.46
N GLU A 82 61.00 -18.12 16.30
CA GLU A 82 60.39 -18.15 17.63
C GLU A 82 58.91 -17.78 17.59
N THR A 83 58.45 -17.16 16.51
CA THR A 83 57.05 -16.74 16.29
C THR A 83 56.41 -17.55 15.17
N PRO A 84 55.07 -17.73 15.21
CA PRO A 84 54.35 -18.36 14.10
C PRO A 84 54.56 -17.62 12.79
N LEU A 85 54.89 -18.35 11.73
CA LEU A 85 55.15 -17.84 10.40
C LEU A 85 54.19 -18.45 9.37
N ARG A 86 53.69 -17.65 8.47
CA ARG A 86 52.97 -18.10 7.28
C ARG A 86 53.71 -17.66 6.04
N LEU A 87 53.87 -18.55 5.11
CA LEU A 87 54.54 -18.27 3.84
C LEU A 87 53.92 -19.10 2.73
N GLU A 88 54.07 -18.64 1.52
CA GLU A 88 53.70 -19.35 0.30
C GLU A 88 54.98 -19.68 -0.49
N ASN A 89 55.13 -20.93 -0.86
CA ASN A 89 56.20 -21.37 -1.71
C ASN A 89 55.66 -22.33 -2.78
N ARG A 90 55.88 -22.00 -4.06
CA ARG A 90 55.50 -22.83 -5.23
C ARG A 90 54.02 -23.24 -5.24
N GLY A 91 53.09 -22.35 -4.83
CA GLY A 91 51.64 -22.62 -4.80
C GLY A 91 51.21 -23.53 -3.64
N ILE A 92 52.05 -23.64 -2.61
CA ILE A 92 51.75 -24.32 -1.35
C ILE A 92 51.86 -23.30 -0.24
N GLN A 93 50.79 -23.17 0.54
CA GLN A 93 50.83 -22.35 1.76
C GLN A 93 51.32 -23.20 2.94
N TYR A 94 52.28 -22.65 3.67
CA TYR A 94 52.82 -23.26 4.88
C TYR A 94 52.46 -22.40 6.08
N ALA A 95 52.09 -23.05 7.16
CA ALA A 95 51.96 -22.43 8.47
C ALA A 95 52.91 -23.11 9.44
N ILE A 96 53.82 -22.38 9.99
CA ILE A 96 54.88 -22.86 10.90
C ILE A 96 54.54 -22.38 12.30
N HIS A 97 54.33 -23.29 13.22
CA HIS A 97 54.03 -23.02 14.62
C HIS A 97 55.13 -23.60 15.52
N PRO A 98 55.99 -22.76 16.06
CA PRO A 98 57.02 -23.19 17.01
C PRO A 98 56.44 -23.42 18.39
N PHE A 99 56.90 -24.48 19.05
CA PHE A 99 56.65 -24.79 20.46
C PHE A 99 58.03 -24.94 21.15
N PRO A 100 58.69 -23.84 21.50
CA PRO A 100 60.05 -23.87 22.04
C PRO A 100 60.17 -24.65 23.31
N GLU A 101 59.17 -24.57 24.20
CA GLU A 101 59.11 -25.30 25.46
C GLU A 101 59.12 -26.83 25.30
N MET A 102 58.61 -27.33 24.17
CA MET A 102 58.58 -28.74 23.84
C MET A 102 59.74 -29.16 22.93
N GLY A 103 60.56 -28.22 22.47
CA GLY A 103 61.62 -28.52 21.52
C GLY A 103 61.16 -28.96 20.13
N ILE A 104 59.90 -28.65 19.76
CA ILE A 104 59.30 -29.04 18.48
C ILE A 104 58.75 -27.85 17.71
N THR A 105 58.58 -27.99 16.42
CA THR A 105 57.83 -27.11 15.52
C THR A 105 56.81 -27.93 14.74
N ILE A 106 55.59 -27.45 14.67
CA ILE A 106 54.56 -28.03 13.83
C ILE A 106 54.47 -27.23 12.55
N VAL A 107 54.57 -27.88 11.42
CA VAL A 107 54.40 -27.29 10.09
C VAL A 107 53.20 -27.91 9.44
N SER A 108 52.27 -27.13 9.00
CA SER A 108 51.13 -27.58 8.18
C SER A 108 51.21 -26.91 6.80
N TRP A 109 50.82 -27.62 5.77
CA TRP A 109 50.80 -27.10 4.41
C TRP A 109 49.64 -27.64 3.60
N ALA A 110 49.22 -26.79 2.64
CA ALA A 110 48.16 -27.15 1.69
C ALA A 110 48.41 -26.46 0.35
N PRO A 111 48.05 -27.08 -0.78
CA PRO A 111 48.08 -26.40 -2.08
C PRO A 111 47.03 -25.28 -2.13
N THR A 112 47.44 -24.13 -2.68
CA THR A 112 46.51 -22.95 -2.85
C THR A 112 45.42 -23.21 -3.88
N ALA A 113 45.70 -23.94 -4.94
CA ALA A 113 44.79 -24.17 -6.05
C ALA A 113 43.43 -24.82 -5.70
N PRO A 114 43.33 -25.82 -4.78
CA PRO A 114 42.04 -26.36 -4.38
C PRO A 114 41.18 -25.40 -3.58
N LEU A 115 41.78 -24.54 -2.79
CA LEU A 115 41.09 -23.53 -1.98
C LEU A 115 40.45 -22.45 -2.88
N GLU A 116 41.19 -21.97 -3.88
CA GLU A 116 40.70 -20.98 -4.85
C GLU A 116 39.57 -21.59 -5.71
N ARG A 117 39.69 -22.81 -6.21
CA ARG A 117 38.62 -23.48 -6.98
C ARG A 117 37.34 -23.67 -6.17
N SER A 118 37.46 -24.00 -4.90
CA SER A 118 36.30 -24.16 -4.02
C SER A 118 35.58 -22.85 -3.81
N TRP A 119 36.35 -21.77 -3.59
CA TRP A 119 35.81 -20.43 -3.42
C TRP A 119 35.08 -19.92 -4.69
N TYR A 120 35.73 -20.03 -5.87
CA TYR A 120 35.12 -19.61 -7.13
C TYR A 120 33.85 -20.40 -7.45
N ARG A 121 33.83 -21.71 -7.18
CA ARG A 121 32.65 -22.55 -7.38
C ARG A 121 31.50 -22.15 -6.47
N GLN A 122 31.77 -21.85 -5.22
CA GLN A 122 30.74 -21.38 -4.29
C GLN A 122 30.24 -19.99 -4.70
N ALA A 123 31.15 -19.06 -5.03
CA ALA A 123 30.80 -17.73 -5.49
C ALA A 123 29.95 -17.79 -6.77
N PHE A 124 30.25 -18.69 -7.70
CA PHE A 124 29.50 -18.87 -8.94
C PHE A 124 28.07 -19.37 -8.72
N ILE A 125 27.80 -20.07 -7.63
CA ILE A 125 26.45 -20.55 -7.26
C ILE A 125 25.71 -19.48 -6.44
N TRP A 126 26.35 -18.96 -5.40
CA TRP A 126 25.69 -18.07 -4.44
C TRP A 126 25.48 -16.64 -4.95
N LEU A 127 26.36 -16.14 -5.81
CA LEU A 127 26.25 -14.79 -6.34
C LEU A 127 25.07 -14.63 -7.30
N PRO A 128 24.83 -15.53 -8.28
CA PRO A 128 23.62 -15.50 -9.09
C PRO A 128 22.34 -15.74 -8.26
N ALA A 129 22.38 -16.66 -7.31
CA ALA A 129 21.24 -16.92 -6.43
C ALA A 129 20.88 -15.70 -5.60
N GLY A 130 21.88 -14.99 -5.05
CA GLY A 130 21.69 -13.73 -4.33
C GLY A 130 21.12 -12.63 -5.21
N ILE A 131 21.62 -12.50 -6.45
CA ILE A 131 21.09 -11.52 -7.43
C ILE A 131 19.62 -11.82 -7.77
N VAL A 132 19.30 -13.09 -8.08
CA VAL A 132 17.91 -13.48 -8.40
C VAL A 132 16.98 -13.22 -7.22
N THR A 133 17.38 -13.60 -6.01
CA THR A 133 16.59 -13.34 -4.80
C THR A 133 16.40 -11.84 -4.54
N GLY A 134 17.45 -11.06 -4.72
CA GLY A 134 17.41 -9.59 -4.60
C GLY A 134 16.48 -8.95 -5.63
N LEU A 135 16.53 -9.39 -6.88
CA LEU A 135 15.63 -8.90 -7.93
C LEU A 135 14.16 -9.26 -7.67
N LEU A 136 13.90 -10.49 -7.19
CA LEU A 136 12.55 -10.91 -6.81
C LEU A 136 12.01 -10.08 -5.63
N ALA A 137 12.84 -9.85 -4.62
CA ALA A 137 12.48 -9.01 -3.48
C ALA A 137 12.22 -7.55 -3.92
N ALA A 138 13.09 -6.99 -4.77
CA ALA A 138 12.90 -5.64 -5.31
C ALA A 138 11.62 -5.54 -6.16
N ALA A 139 11.36 -6.52 -7.03
CA ALA A 139 10.13 -6.57 -7.83
C ALA A 139 8.88 -6.68 -6.94
N PHE A 140 8.93 -7.47 -5.88
CA PHE A 140 7.85 -7.60 -4.90
C PHE A 140 7.59 -6.28 -4.15
N ILE A 141 8.65 -5.63 -3.66
CA ILE A 141 8.55 -4.32 -2.99
C ILE A 141 8.00 -3.26 -3.95
N LEU A 142 8.51 -3.20 -5.19
CA LEU A 142 8.01 -2.27 -6.21
C LEU A 142 6.53 -2.53 -6.54
N ARG A 143 6.11 -3.80 -6.57
CA ARG A 143 4.70 -4.16 -6.79
C ARG A 143 3.81 -3.67 -5.63
N ILE A 144 4.27 -3.82 -4.38
CA ILE A 144 3.55 -3.31 -3.20
C ILE A 144 3.47 -1.78 -3.25
N LEU A 145 4.59 -1.10 -3.49
CA LEU A 145 4.63 0.37 -3.56
C LEU A 145 3.70 0.91 -4.66
N ARG A 146 3.71 0.31 -5.85
CA ARG A 146 2.79 0.68 -6.94
C ARG A 146 1.33 0.42 -6.57
N ARG A 147 1.05 -0.64 -5.82
CA ARG A 147 -0.30 -0.94 -5.34
C ARG A 147 -0.76 0.11 -4.32
N LEU A 148 0.07 0.48 -3.36
CA LEU A 148 -0.24 1.49 -2.35
C LEU A 148 -0.39 2.91 -2.94
N GLN A 149 0.26 3.19 -4.08
CA GLN A 149 0.14 4.46 -4.81
C GLN A 149 -0.97 4.44 -5.88
N SER A 150 -1.71 3.35 -6.03
CA SER A 150 -2.81 3.27 -6.99
C SER A 150 -3.93 4.23 -6.57
N PRO A 151 -4.43 5.11 -7.49
CA PRO A 151 -5.56 5.99 -7.20
C PRO A 151 -6.78 5.26 -6.65
N ARG A 152 -7.03 4.02 -7.13
CA ARG A 152 -8.09 3.16 -6.62
C ARG A 152 -7.94 2.86 -5.12
N HIS A 153 -6.73 2.44 -4.68
CA HIS A 153 -6.51 2.11 -3.26
C HIS A 153 -6.65 3.36 -2.38
N ARG A 154 -6.14 4.50 -2.87
CA ARG A 154 -6.28 5.75 -2.14
C ARG A 154 -7.74 6.15 -1.97
N LEU A 155 -8.58 5.97 -3.02
CA LEU A 155 -10.01 6.23 -2.94
C LEU A 155 -10.71 5.22 -2.00
N GLN A 156 -10.36 3.93 -2.09
CA GLN A 156 -10.87 2.91 -1.18
C GLN A 156 -10.53 3.24 0.28
N ASP A 157 -9.28 3.56 0.56
CA ASP A 157 -8.83 3.94 1.90
C ASP A 157 -9.59 5.19 2.40
N ALA A 158 -9.83 6.18 1.53
CA ALA A 158 -10.58 7.38 1.88
C ALA A 158 -12.06 7.08 2.21
N ILE A 159 -12.67 6.14 1.49
CA ILE A 159 -14.04 5.67 1.78
C ILE A 159 -14.05 4.92 3.12
N ASP A 160 -13.14 3.96 3.32
CA ASP A 160 -13.09 3.11 4.50
C ASP A 160 -12.77 3.92 5.78
N ASN A 161 -11.91 4.94 5.66
CA ASN A 161 -11.54 5.84 6.75
C ASN A 161 -12.49 7.03 6.92
N ARG A 162 -13.54 7.14 6.10
CA ARG A 162 -14.50 8.26 6.11
C ARG A 162 -13.83 9.64 5.95
N GLU A 163 -12.86 9.75 5.04
CA GLU A 163 -12.17 11.01 4.73
C GLU A 163 -12.98 11.90 3.77
N ILE A 164 -14.03 11.35 3.14
CA ILE A 164 -14.93 12.05 2.24
C ILE A 164 -16.10 12.58 3.06
N ASN A 165 -16.20 13.92 3.12
CA ASN A 165 -17.22 14.65 3.83
C ASN A 165 -18.34 15.08 2.88
N VAL A 166 -19.48 15.54 3.42
CA VAL A 166 -20.58 16.12 2.65
C VAL A 166 -20.75 17.60 3.02
N HIS A 167 -20.84 18.45 2.00
CA HIS A 167 -21.25 19.83 2.14
C HIS A 167 -22.64 20.00 1.55
N TYR A 168 -23.40 20.92 2.08
CA TYR A 168 -24.81 21.15 1.73
C TYR A 168 -24.95 22.51 1.07
N GLN A 169 -25.43 22.55 -0.17
CA GLN A 169 -25.71 23.80 -0.85
C GLN A 169 -27.20 24.11 -0.77
N PRO A 170 -27.59 25.27 -0.20
CA PRO A 170 -28.99 25.63 -0.01
C PRO A 170 -29.76 25.74 -1.32
N ILE A 171 -30.99 25.23 -1.33
CA ILE A 171 -32.00 25.43 -2.37
C ILE A 171 -33.08 26.32 -1.79
N VAL A 172 -33.39 27.42 -2.47
CA VAL A 172 -34.35 28.40 -2.00
C VAL A 172 -35.52 28.53 -2.95
N SER A 173 -36.69 28.81 -2.41
CA SER A 173 -37.87 29.17 -3.21
C SER A 173 -37.73 30.57 -3.78
N LEU A 174 -37.77 30.73 -5.11
CA LEU A 174 -37.66 32.04 -5.76
C LEU A 174 -38.86 32.95 -5.49
N SER A 175 -40.00 32.38 -5.12
CA SER A 175 -41.21 33.14 -4.80
C SER A 175 -41.19 33.73 -3.39
N SER A 176 -40.72 32.94 -2.39
CA SER A 176 -40.78 33.37 -0.98
C SER A 176 -39.42 33.76 -0.41
N GLY A 177 -38.30 33.38 -1.04
CA GLY A 177 -36.94 33.53 -0.52
C GLY A 177 -36.61 32.57 0.62
N LYS A 178 -37.53 31.66 0.99
CA LYS A 178 -37.32 30.67 2.05
C LYS A 178 -36.56 29.48 1.56
N ILE A 179 -35.79 28.86 2.45
CA ILE A 179 -35.13 27.58 2.17
C ILE A 179 -36.17 26.47 1.97
N VAL A 180 -35.94 25.57 1.03
CA VAL A 180 -36.78 24.38 0.80
C VAL A 180 -35.98 23.07 0.96
N GLY A 181 -34.68 23.16 0.96
CA GLY A 181 -33.76 22.01 1.09
C GLY A 181 -32.33 22.35 0.77
N ALA A 182 -31.55 21.34 0.51
CA ALA A 182 -30.17 21.47 0.05
C ALA A 182 -29.75 20.31 -0.82
N GLU A 183 -28.77 20.56 -1.67
CA GLU A 183 -28.04 19.49 -2.36
C GLU A 183 -26.84 19.04 -1.55
N ALA A 184 -26.69 17.71 -1.42
CA ALA A 184 -25.58 17.05 -0.76
C ALA A 184 -24.43 16.86 -1.75
N LEU A 185 -23.31 17.50 -1.49
CA LEU A 185 -22.15 17.56 -2.37
C LEU A 185 -20.92 16.96 -1.68
N ALA A 186 -20.44 15.84 -2.18
CA ALA A 186 -19.26 15.18 -1.64
C ALA A 186 -18.00 16.06 -1.73
N ARG A 187 -17.16 15.99 -0.71
CA ARG A 187 -15.91 16.75 -0.58
C ARG A 187 -14.81 15.87 -0.03
N TRP A 188 -13.80 15.60 -0.85
CA TRP A 188 -12.63 14.86 -0.41
C TRP A 188 -11.49 15.79 -0.07
N GLN A 189 -11.26 16.00 1.24
CA GLN A 189 -10.15 16.80 1.72
C GLN A 189 -8.87 15.95 1.74
N GLN A 190 -7.82 16.47 1.12
CA GLN A 190 -6.51 15.85 1.08
C GLN A 190 -5.72 16.18 2.34
N ALA A 191 -4.66 15.40 2.63
CA ALA A 191 -3.81 15.59 3.81
C ALA A 191 -3.13 16.98 3.87
N ASP A 192 -2.96 17.65 2.73
CA ASP A 192 -2.43 19.02 2.63
C ASP A 192 -3.49 20.12 2.85
N GLY A 193 -4.73 19.72 3.14
CA GLY A 193 -5.87 20.60 3.35
C GLY A 193 -6.58 21.06 2.07
N THR A 194 -6.10 20.69 0.88
CA THR A 194 -6.78 20.97 -0.39
C THR A 194 -7.96 20.04 -0.61
N PHE A 195 -8.92 20.43 -1.44
CA PHE A 195 -10.04 19.58 -1.84
C PHE A 195 -9.78 19.00 -3.24
N LEU A 196 -9.92 17.68 -3.38
CA LEU A 196 -9.98 17.06 -4.69
C LEU A 196 -11.37 17.31 -5.31
N SER A 197 -11.38 17.69 -6.60
CA SER A 197 -12.65 17.94 -7.31
C SER A 197 -13.53 16.68 -7.34
N PRO A 198 -14.85 16.80 -7.06
CA PRO A 198 -15.80 15.70 -7.19
C PRO A 198 -15.73 15.02 -8.56
N GLU A 199 -15.62 15.77 -9.64
CA GLU A 199 -15.50 15.24 -11.01
C GLU A 199 -14.35 14.23 -11.15
N ILE A 200 -13.23 14.45 -10.43
CA ILE A 200 -12.05 13.56 -10.50
C ILE A 200 -12.30 12.27 -9.72
N PHE A 201 -12.76 12.37 -8.47
CA PHE A 201 -12.86 11.16 -7.65
C PHE A 201 -14.15 10.36 -7.91
N ILE A 202 -15.23 10.99 -8.38
CA ILE A 202 -16.44 10.29 -8.85
C ILE A 202 -16.10 9.50 -10.12
N ALA A 203 -15.48 10.13 -11.13
CA ALA A 203 -15.02 9.42 -12.33
C ALA A 203 -14.03 8.28 -11.99
N LEU A 204 -13.18 8.46 -10.98
CA LEU A 204 -12.31 7.39 -10.50
C LEU A 204 -13.11 6.25 -9.84
N ALA A 205 -14.14 6.57 -9.07
CA ALA A 205 -15.03 5.58 -8.45
C ALA A 205 -15.72 4.72 -9.51
N GLU A 206 -16.25 5.35 -10.57
CA GLU A 206 -16.85 4.66 -11.71
C GLU A 206 -15.88 3.71 -12.39
N GLN A 207 -14.70 4.22 -12.80
CA GLN A 207 -13.68 3.44 -13.51
C GLN A 207 -13.14 2.26 -12.69
N THR A 208 -13.21 2.35 -11.36
CA THR A 208 -12.62 1.36 -10.46
C THR A 208 -13.66 0.48 -9.74
N GLY A 209 -14.96 0.70 -9.98
CA GLY A 209 -16.04 -0.04 -9.34
C GLY A 209 -16.20 0.27 -7.85
N LEU A 210 -15.93 1.52 -7.46
CA LEU A 210 -16.08 2.02 -6.10
C LEU A 210 -17.28 2.98 -5.94
N THR A 211 -18.17 3.06 -6.94
CA THR A 211 -19.34 3.94 -6.92
C THR A 211 -20.28 3.56 -5.77
N GLU A 212 -20.70 2.30 -5.68
CA GLU A 212 -21.63 1.85 -4.62
C GLU A 212 -21.08 2.08 -3.19
N PRO A 213 -19.81 1.74 -2.85
CA PRO A 213 -19.23 2.10 -1.55
C PRO A 213 -19.19 3.61 -1.28
N LEU A 214 -18.89 4.42 -2.30
CA LEU A 214 -18.86 5.88 -2.19
C LEU A 214 -20.26 6.45 -1.94
N THR A 215 -21.24 6.06 -2.74
CA THR A 215 -22.65 6.47 -2.60
C THR A 215 -23.21 6.07 -1.25
N ARG A 216 -22.92 4.85 -0.80
CA ARG A 216 -23.28 4.41 0.55
C ARG A 216 -22.73 5.33 1.63
N LEU A 217 -21.42 5.66 1.57
CA LEU A 217 -20.78 6.57 2.53
C LEU A 217 -21.45 7.95 2.53
N ILE A 218 -21.73 8.51 1.34
CA ILE A 218 -22.40 9.82 1.21
C ILE A 218 -23.80 9.76 1.86
N ILE A 219 -24.60 8.74 1.56
CA ILE A 219 -25.94 8.58 2.12
C ILE A 219 -25.87 8.45 3.64
N GLU A 220 -25.03 7.56 4.17
CA GLU A 220 -24.86 7.39 5.62
C GLU A 220 -24.47 8.70 6.29
N THR A 221 -23.54 9.47 5.69
CA THR A 221 -23.12 10.79 6.19
C THR A 221 -24.26 11.80 6.16
N VAL A 222 -25.07 11.85 5.10
CA VAL A 222 -26.25 12.73 5.03
C VAL A 222 -27.22 12.43 6.18
N PHE A 223 -27.50 11.18 6.48
CA PHE A 223 -28.39 10.83 7.59
C PHE A 223 -27.76 11.08 8.97
N GLU A 224 -26.45 10.92 9.13
CA GLU A 224 -25.73 11.27 10.35
C GLU A 224 -25.75 12.79 10.60
N ASP A 225 -25.51 13.58 9.56
CA ASP A 225 -25.44 15.03 9.62
C ASP A 225 -26.81 15.70 9.76
N MET A 226 -27.76 15.30 8.91
CA MET A 226 -29.01 16.01 8.68
C MET A 226 -30.25 15.32 9.27
N GLY A 227 -30.10 14.06 9.75
CA GLY A 227 -31.24 13.28 10.20
C GLY A 227 -32.08 13.97 11.28
N SER A 228 -31.45 14.55 12.28
CA SER A 228 -32.14 15.26 13.36
C SER A 228 -32.81 16.56 12.88
N TRP A 229 -32.15 17.28 11.97
CA TRP A 229 -32.68 18.50 11.40
C TRP A 229 -33.88 18.22 10.50
N LEU A 230 -33.80 17.24 9.61
CA LEU A 230 -34.91 16.82 8.74
C LEU A 230 -36.13 16.35 9.54
N LYS A 231 -35.92 15.60 10.63
CA LYS A 231 -37.00 15.15 11.51
C LYS A 231 -37.75 16.35 12.12
N SER A 232 -37.08 17.43 12.47
CA SER A 232 -37.69 18.63 13.04
C SER A 232 -38.28 19.56 11.97
N HIS A 233 -37.90 19.38 10.69
CA HIS A 233 -38.35 20.20 9.57
C HIS A 233 -38.91 19.33 8.44
N PRO A 234 -40.17 18.82 8.57
CA PRO A 234 -40.75 17.86 7.63
C PRO A 234 -40.96 18.43 6.21
N GLU A 235 -40.97 19.75 6.04
CA GLU A 235 -41.11 20.42 4.72
C GLU A 235 -39.75 20.58 4.00
N GLN A 236 -38.64 20.26 4.67
CA GLN A 236 -37.30 20.37 4.10
C GLN A 236 -36.83 19.03 3.53
N HIS A 237 -35.97 19.12 2.50
CA HIS A 237 -35.41 17.92 1.88
C HIS A 237 -33.92 18.07 1.60
N ILE A 238 -33.25 16.94 1.46
CA ILE A 238 -31.87 16.88 0.93
C ILE A 238 -31.91 16.07 -0.35
N SER A 239 -31.30 16.59 -1.41
CA SER A 239 -31.08 15.84 -2.63
C SER A 239 -29.70 15.20 -2.65
N ILE A 240 -29.60 14.00 -3.21
CA ILE A 240 -28.37 13.19 -3.28
C ILE A 240 -28.17 12.74 -4.71
N ASN A 241 -26.98 12.99 -5.24
CA ASN A 241 -26.58 12.56 -6.58
C ASN A 241 -26.38 11.03 -6.61
N LEU A 242 -26.92 10.38 -7.62
CA LEU A 242 -26.78 8.95 -7.89
C LEU A 242 -26.26 8.72 -9.30
N GLU A 243 -25.46 7.68 -9.46
CA GLU A 243 -24.95 7.21 -10.74
C GLU A 243 -25.80 6.05 -11.30
N ALA A 244 -25.67 5.75 -12.59
CA ALA A 244 -26.38 4.65 -13.22
C ALA A 244 -26.19 3.29 -12.51
N SER A 245 -24.98 3.05 -12.01
CA SER A 245 -24.66 1.84 -11.26
C SER A 245 -25.39 1.75 -9.92
N ASP A 246 -25.66 2.88 -9.28
CA ASP A 246 -26.41 2.93 -8.02
C ASP A 246 -27.88 2.61 -8.24
N LEU A 247 -28.44 3.05 -9.37
CA LEU A 247 -29.81 2.71 -9.76
C LEU A 247 -30.01 1.20 -9.92
N ALA A 248 -29.01 0.52 -10.47
CA ALA A 248 -29.05 -0.93 -10.66
C ALA A 248 -28.85 -1.72 -9.35
N SER A 249 -28.40 -1.07 -8.27
CA SER A 249 -28.13 -1.71 -6.97
C SER A 249 -29.42 -2.17 -6.30
N GLU A 250 -29.43 -3.41 -5.82
CA GLU A 250 -30.54 -3.93 -4.99
C GLU A 250 -30.36 -3.56 -3.51
N THR A 251 -29.16 -3.17 -3.10
CA THR A 251 -28.84 -2.84 -1.72
C THR A 251 -29.25 -1.41 -1.35
N LEU A 252 -29.22 -0.49 -2.30
CA LEU A 252 -29.50 0.93 -2.08
C LEU A 252 -30.93 1.20 -1.56
N PRO A 253 -32.01 0.63 -2.12
CA PRO A 253 -33.36 0.83 -1.58
C PRO A 253 -33.51 0.32 -0.15
N THR A 254 -32.84 -0.77 0.18
CA THR A 254 -32.84 -1.34 1.53
C THR A 254 -32.10 -0.44 2.51
N LEU A 255 -30.96 0.11 2.10
CA LEU A 255 -30.20 1.06 2.88
C LEU A 255 -31.05 2.32 3.18
N LEU A 256 -31.62 2.94 2.15
CA LEU A 256 -32.46 4.14 2.30
C LEU A 256 -33.65 3.86 3.23
N SER A 257 -34.41 2.78 3.02
CA SER A 257 -35.55 2.44 3.88
C SER A 257 -35.15 2.21 5.34
N THR A 258 -34.00 1.57 5.58
CA THR A 258 -33.46 1.34 6.92
C THR A 258 -33.09 2.65 7.61
N LEU A 259 -32.40 3.55 6.91
CA LEU A 259 -31.98 4.83 7.45
C LEU A 259 -33.15 5.78 7.69
N LEU A 260 -34.12 5.83 6.76
CA LEU A 260 -35.34 6.61 6.92
C LEU A 260 -36.13 6.18 8.17
N ASN A 261 -36.36 4.86 8.33
CA ASN A 261 -37.06 4.31 9.49
C ASN A 261 -36.31 4.60 10.81
N ARG A 262 -34.99 4.41 10.82
CA ARG A 262 -34.15 4.67 12.00
C ARG A 262 -34.21 6.13 12.45
N ASN A 263 -34.19 7.08 11.50
CA ASN A 263 -34.22 8.51 11.78
C ASN A 263 -35.65 9.08 11.88
N GLN A 264 -36.67 8.32 11.55
CA GLN A 264 -38.06 8.74 11.51
C GLN A 264 -38.28 9.91 10.53
N ILE A 265 -37.69 9.81 9.33
CA ILE A 265 -37.74 10.79 8.25
C ILE A 265 -38.63 10.25 7.14
N SER A 266 -39.44 11.12 6.51
CA SER A 266 -40.24 10.76 5.34
C SER A 266 -39.35 10.53 4.12
N PRO A 267 -39.63 9.53 3.26
CA PRO A 267 -38.93 9.39 1.97
C PRO A 267 -38.94 10.65 1.11
N SER A 268 -39.99 11.47 1.18
CA SER A 268 -40.09 12.75 0.46
C SER A 268 -39.04 13.79 0.85
N GLN A 269 -38.38 13.60 2.00
CA GLN A 269 -37.31 14.47 2.47
C GLN A 269 -35.94 14.10 1.91
N ILE A 270 -35.82 12.97 1.20
CA ILE A 270 -34.60 12.55 0.49
C ILE A 270 -34.93 12.46 -0.99
N ALA A 271 -34.51 13.47 -1.75
CA ALA A 271 -34.62 13.49 -3.20
C ALA A 271 -33.40 12.79 -3.84
N LEU A 272 -33.59 12.15 -4.98
CA LEU A 272 -32.55 11.47 -5.72
C LEU A 272 -32.30 12.22 -7.04
N GLU A 273 -31.07 12.64 -7.27
CA GLU A 273 -30.65 13.36 -8.46
C GLU A 273 -29.95 12.43 -9.43
N LEU A 274 -30.28 12.53 -10.68
CA LEU A 274 -29.81 11.69 -11.78
C LEU A 274 -29.48 12.57 -12.96
N THR A 275 -28.31 12.41 -13.55
CA THR A 275 -27.98 13.17 -14.76
C THR A 275 -28.76 12.66 -15.97
N GLU A 276 -28.84 13.46 -17.02
CA GLU A 276 -29.50 13.08 -18.28
C GLU A 276 -28.98 11.76 -18.85
N ARG A 277 -27.71 11.43 -18.59
CA ARG A 277 -27.04 10.21 -19.13
C ARG A 277 -27.58 8.92 -18.52
N GLU A 278 -27.98 8.93 -17.25
CA GLU A 278 -28.56 7.76 -16.55
C GLU A 278 -29.91 7.35 -17.15
N PHE A 279 -30.55 8.27 -17.87
CA PHE A 279 -31.82 8.03 -18.54
C PHE A 279 -31.66 7.63 -20.02
N ALA A 280 -30.44 7.44 -20.52
CA ALA A 280 -30.21 7.13 -21.95
C ALA A 280 -30.95 5.92 -22.48
N ASP A 281 -31.28 4.91 -21.62
CA ASP A 281 -32.15 3.80 -21.95
C ASP A 281 -33.41 3.79 -21.07
N PRO A 282 -34.53 4.37 -21.53
CA PRO A 282 -35.78 4.43 -20.75
C PRO A 282 -36.35 3.06 -20.40
N LYS A 283 -36.04 1.99 -21.13
CA LYS A 283 -36.56 0.65 -20.84
C LYS A 283 -35.97 0.08 -19.58
N THR A 284 -34.74 0.41 -19.29
CA THR A 284 -34.03 -0.02 -18.08
C THR A 284 -34.20 0.96 -16.91
N SER A 285 -34.16 2.27 -17.18
CA SER A 285 -34.24 3.29 -16.12
C SER A 285 -35.65 3.54 -15.59
N ALA A 286 -36.69 3.52 -16.44
CA ALA A 286 -38.06 3.83 -16.02
C ALA A 286 -38.61 2.89 -14.89
N PRO A 287 -38.42 1.56 -14.93
CA PRO A 287 -38.87 0.70 -13.84
C PRO A 287 -38.14 0.98 -12.52
N ILE A 288 -36.88 1.37 -12.61
CA ILE A 288 -36.05 1.66 -11.44
C ILE A 288 -36.49 2.99 -10.82
N VAL A 289 -36.64 4.04 -11.64
CA VAL A 289 -37.17 5.34 -11.21
C VAL A 289 -38.53 5.18 -10.55
N ALA A 290 -39.43 4.42 -11.18
CA ALA A 290 -40.76 4.14 -10.61
C ALA A 290 -40.68 3.45 -9.24
N ARG A 291 -39.70 2.58 -9.01
CA ARG A 291 -39.48 1.93 -7.70
C ARG A 291 -39.19 2.94 -6.60
N TYR A 292 -38.28 3.91 -6.85
CA TYR A 292 -37.95 4.94 -5.87
C TYR A 292 -39.08 5.94 -5.67
N ARG A 293 -39.78 6.34 -6.74
CA ARG A 293 -40.97 7.20 -6.63
C ARG A 293 -42.08 6.52 -5.82
N ASN A 294 -42.35 5.24 -6.08
CA ASN A 294 -43.33 4.49 -5.32
C ASN A 294 -42.94 4.33 -3.84
N ALA A 295 -41.67 4.36 -3.51
CA ALA A 295 -41.16 4.44 -2.15
C ALA A 295 -41.34 5.83 -1.52
N GLY A 296 -41.69 6.85 -2.32
CA GLY A 296 -41.97 8.22 -1.86
C GLY A 296 -40.84 9.22 -2.06
N HIS A 297 -39.73 8.83 -2.72
CA HIS A 297 -38.64 9.75 -3.06
C HIS A 297 -39.01 10.62 -4.26
N ALA A 298 -38.65 11.90 -4.22
CA ALA A 298 -38.69 12.78 -5.40
C ALA A 298 -37.47 12.50 -6.29
N ILE A 299 -37.69 12.51 -7.61
CA ILE A 299 -36.64 12.28 -8.60
C ILE A 299 -36.33 13.59 -9.33
N TYR A 300 -35.07 13.98 -9.33
CA TYR A 300 -34.56 15.16 -9.98
C TYR A 300 -33.74 14.77 -11.21
N ILE A 301 -33.91 15.50 -12.30
CA ILE A 301 -33.02 15.42 -13.47
C ILE A 301 -32.00 16.54 -13.36
N ASP A 302 -30.74 16.16 -13.34
CA ASP A 302 -29.61 17.07 -13.28
C ASP A 302 -28.95 17.30 -14.65
N ASP A 303 -28.21 18.40 -14.81
CA ASP A 303 -27.45 18.78 -16.01
C ASP A 303 -28.28 18.81 -17.30
N PHE A 304 -29.57 19.09 -17.21
CA PHE A 304 -30.45 19.00 -18.36
C PHE A 304 -30.09 19.99 -19.49
N GLY A 305 -29.95 19.45 -20.71
CA GLY A 305 -29.64 20.21 -21.91
C GLY A 305 -28.16 20.23 -22.30
N THR A 306 -27.29 19.61 -21.51
CA THR A 306 -25.85 19.51 -21.81
C THR A 306 -25.51 18.27 -22.65
N GLY A 307 -26.46 17.35 -22.82
CA GLY A 307 -26.27 16.05 -23.48
C GLY A 307 -27.24 15.76 -24.64
N TYR A 308 -27.71 14.53 -24.72
CA TYR A 308 -28.58 14.01 -25.79
C TYR A 308 -30.07 14.22 -25.51
N SER A 309 -30.49 15.40 -25.10
CA SER A 309 -31.87 15.71 -24.72
C SER A 309 -32.87 15.39 -25.84
N SER A 310 -33.43 14.20 -25.82
CA SER A 310 -34.61 13.95 -26.61
C SER A 310 -35.85 14.14 -25.71
N LEU A 311 -36.67 15.09 -26.04
CA LEU A 311 -37.95 15.42 -25.38
C LEU A 311 -38.80 14.16 -25.14
N SER A 312 -38.63 13.13 -26.00
CA SER A 312 -39.33 11.87 -25.90
C SER A 312 -38.97 11.05 -24.67
N TYR A 313 -37.79 11.23 -24.08
CA TYR A 313 -37.42 10.52 -22.86
C TYR A 313 -38.15 11.08 -21.65
N LEU A 314 -38.20 12.41 -21.52
CA LEU A 314 -38.86 13.08 -20.41
C LEU A 314 -40.38 12.78 -20.33
N GLN A 315 -41.03 12.56 -21.49
CA GLN A 315 -42.44 12.20 -21.52
C GLN A 315 -42.73 10.81 -20.96
N ASN A 316 -41.74 9.93 -20.97
CA ASN A 316 -41.86 8.53 -20.54
C ASN A 316 -41.24 8.28 -19.15
N LEU A 317 -40.58 9.28 -18.56
CA LEU A 317 -39.96 9.19 -17.25
C LEU A 317 -40.82 9.96 -16.25
N ASP A 318 -41.21 9.27 -15.20
CA ASP A 318 -41.92 9.84 -14.07
C ASP A 318 -40.92 10.57 -13.16
N VAL A 319 -40.57 11.81 -13.52
CA VAL A 319 -39.67 12.69 -12.75
C VAL A 319 -40.43 13.86 -12.17
N ASP A 320 -39.92 14.46 -11.11
CA ASP A 320 -40.63 15.50 -10.36
C ASP A 320 -40.03 16.88 -10.56
N VAL A 321 -38.70 16.98 -10.71
CA VAL A 321 -37.96 18.23 -10.78
C VAL A 321 -36.93 18.19 -11.90
N LEU A 322 -36.79 19.32 -12.59
CA LEU A 322 -35.74 19.53 -13.59
C LEU A 322 -34.77 20.60 -13.06
N LYS A 323 -33.48 20.31 -13.02
CA LYS A 323 -32.43 21.25 -12.70
C LYS A 323 -31.91 21.89 -13.99
N ILE A 324 -31.92 23.22 -14.03
CA ILE A 324 -31.44 24.02 -15.15
C ILE A 324 -29.98 24.34 -14.86
N ASP A 325 -29.07 23.74 -15.66
CA ASP A 325 -27.62 23.87 -15.46
C ASP A 325 -27.15 25.33 -15.48
N LYS A 326 -26.08 25.58 -14.73
CA LYS A 326 -25.44 26.91 -14.63
C LYS A 326 -25.13 27.52 -15.99
N SER A 327 -24.72 26.76 -16.99
CA SER A 327 -24.36 27.26 -18.31
C SER A 327 -25.55 27.96 -19.02
N PHE A 328 -26.79 27.51 -18.75
CA PHE A 328 -28.01 28.17 -19.23
C PHE A 328 -28.37 29.38 -18.41
N VAL A 329 -28.10 29.40 -17.12
CA VAL A 329 -28.30 30.55 -16.23
C VAL A 329 -27.32 31.67 -16.57
N ASP A 330 -26.05 31.33 -16.85
CA ASP A 330 -25.05 32.33 -17.29
C ASP A 330 -25.35 32.88 -18.68
N ALA A 331 -26.02 32.09 -19.51
CA ALA A 331 -26.37 32.48 -20.88
C ALA A 331 -27.69 33.26 -21.02
N LEU A 332 -28.41 33.56 -19.92
CA LEU A 332 -29.69 34.25 -19.93
C LEU A 332 -29.72 35.56 -20.73
N GLU A 333 -28.58 36.24 -20.78
CA GLU A 333 -28.47 37.52 -21.48
C GLU A 333 -28.14 37.41 -22.97
N TYR A 334 -27.64 36.23 -23.41
CA TYR A 334 -27.02 36.06 -24.74
C TYR A 334 -27.63 34.95 -25.59
N LYS A 335 -28.41 34.04 -25.01
CA LYS A 335 -29.01 32.90 -25.70
C LYS A 335 -30.48 32.69 -25.35
N ASN A 336 -31.29 32.40 -26.36
CA ASN A 336 -32.73 32.13 -26.21
C ASN A 336 -33.07 30.67 -25.87
N VAL A 337 -32.13 29.91 -25.32
CA VAL A 337 -32.36 28.47 -25.04
C VAL A 337 -33.10 28.27 -23.71
N THR A 338 -32.75 29.03 -22.69
CA THR A 338 -33.31 28.89 -21.34
C THR A 338 -34.84 29.06 -21.29
N PRO A 339 -35.45 30.06 -22.00
CA PRO A 339 -36.91 30.17 -22.10
C PRO A 339 -37.53 28.88 -22.66
N HIS A 340 -36.94 28.21 -23.63
CA HIS A 340 -37.48 26.99 -24.22
C HIS A 340 -37.42 25.83 -23.22
N ILE A 341 -36.33 25.71 -22.44
CA ILE A 341 -36.23 24.74 -21.36
C ILE A 341 -37.34 24.95 -20.31
N ILE A 342 -37.57 26.19 -19.90
CA ILE A 342 -38.61 26.54 -18.93
C ILE A 342 -40.00 26.20 -19.47
N GLU A 343 -40.34 26.56 -20.70
CA GLU A 343 -41.64 26.26 -21.32
C GLU A 343 -41.85 24.76 -21.49
N MET A 344 -40.82 24.02 -21.82
CA MET A 344 -40.84 22.55 -21.86
C MET A 344 -41.14 21.97 -20.47
N ALA A 345 -40.40 22.37 -19.44
CA ALA A 345 -40.64 21.93 -18.08
C ALA A 345 -42.06 22.23 -17.58
N LYS A 346 -42.59 23.40 -17.91
CA LYS A 346 -44.00 23.75 -17.63
C LYS A 346 -45.00 22.86 -18.33
N THR A 347 -44.76 22.57 -19.63
CA THR A 347 -45.60 21.66 -20.41
C THR A 347 -45.65 20.27 -19.82
N LEU A 348 -44.51 19.79 -19.29
CA LEU A 348 -44.36 18.50 -18.61
C LEU A 348 -44.82 18.58 -17.14
N LYS A 349 -45.23 19.73 -16.65
CA LYS A 349 -45.64 19.98 -15.26
C LYS A 349 -44.54 19.65 -14.23
N LEU A 350 -43.28 19.82 -14.63
CA LEU A 350 -42.13 19.63 -13.75
C LEU A 350 -41.88 20.87 -12.90
N LYS A 351 -41.48 20.70 -11.65
CA LYS A 351 -40.86 21.78 -10.89
C LYS A 351 -39.48 22.06 -11.46
N MET A 352 -38.94 23.23 -11.21
CA MET A 352 -37.64 23.64 -11.73
C MET A 352 -36.75 24.18 -10.61
N VAL A 353 -35.48 23.80 -10.61
CA VAL A 353 -34.39 24.37 -9.85
C VAL A 353 -33.41 25.00 -10.84
N ALA A 354 -33.08 26.28 -10.70
CA ALA A 354 -32.03 26.93 -11.48
C ALA A 354 -30.72 26.91 -10.69
N GLU A 355 -29.67 26.46 -11.32
CA GLU A 355 -28.35 26.34 -10.71
C GLU A 355 -27.43 27.51 -11.04
N GLY A 356 -26.37 27.67 -10.19
CA GLY A 356 -25.34 28.68 -10.44
C GLY A 356 -25.84 30.11 -10.45
N ILE A 357 -26.93 30.44 -9.71
CA ILE A 357 -27.39 31.82 -9.57
C ILE A 357 -26.34 32.61 -8.77
N GLU A 358 -25.74 33.62 -9.42
CA GLU A 358 -24.70 34.48 -8.82
C GLU A 358 -25.16 35.93 -8.63
N THR A 359 -26.17 36.33 -9.36
CA THR A 359 -26.65 37.73 -9.33
C THR A 359 -28.15 37.82 -9.07
N THR A 360 -28.57 38.94 -8.42
CA THR A 360 -29.98 39.24 -8.22
C THR A 360 -30.75 39.46 -9.53
N ARG A 361 -30.07 39.85 -10.60
CA ARG A 361 -30.67 39.97 -11.94
C ARG A 361 -31.05 38.59 -12.51
N GLN A 362 -30.19 37.59 -12.38
CA GLN A 362 -30.51 36.21 -12.77
C GLN A 362 -31.70 35.69 -11.96
N GLU A 363 -31.68 35.86 -10.64
CA GLU A 363 -32.77 35.45 -9.74
C GLU A 363 -34.11 36.08 -10.17
N GLN A 364 -34.14 37.39 -10.36
CA GLN A 364 -35.36 38.11 -10.75
C GLN A 364 -35.90 37.64 -12.10
N TRP A 365 -35.03 37.45 -13.08
CA TRP A 365 -35.39 36.92 -14.39
C TRP A 365 -36.02 35.54 -14.31
N LEU A 366 -35.36 34.60 -13.61
CA LEU A 366 -35.84 33.24 -13.42
C LEU A 366 -37.18 33.19 -12.70
N ARG A 367 -37.35 34.02 -11.64
CA ARG A 367 -38.60 34.15 -10.92
C ARG A 367 -39.73 34.67 -11.82
N GLN A 368 -39.48 35.68 -12.65
CA GLN A 368 -40.46 36.24 -13.59
C GLN A 368 -40.89 35.23 -14.65
N HIS A 369 -40.01 34.31 -15.04
CA HIS A 369 -40.31 33.23 -15.99
C HIS A 369 -40.90 31.98 -15.34
N GLY A 370 -41.17 32.01 -14.02
CA GLY A 370 -41.88 30.96 -13.32
C GLY A 370 -41.01 29.78 -12.90
N VAL A 371 -39.69 29.95 -12.78
CA VAL A 371 -38.83 28.98 -12.15
C VAL A 371 -39.14 28.93 -10.65
N HIS A 372 -39.20 27.73 -10.06
CA HIS A 372 -39.71 27.55 -8.70
C HIS A 372 -38.63 27.77 -7.65
N TYR A 373 -37.46 27.20 -7.88
CA TYR A 373 -36.36 27.14 -6.91
C TYR A 373 -35.06 27.63 -7.54
N GLY A 374 -34.14 28.05 -6.71
CA GLY A 374 -32.81 28.47 -7.13
C GLY A 374 -31.72 28.03 -6.16
N GLN A 375 -30.56 27.77 -6.72
CA GLN A 375 -29.35 27.43 -6.02
C GLN A 375 -28.18 28.19 -6.64
N GLY A 376 -27.23 28.62 -5.83
CA GLY A 376 -26.07 29.35 -6.34
C GLY A 376 -25.38 30.21 -5.29
N TRP A 377 -24.28 30.83 -5.70
CA TRP A 377 -23.44 31.63 -4.81
C TRP A 377 -24.08 32.94 -4.39
N LEU A 378 -25.15 33.36 -5.04
CA LEU A 378 -25.99 34.47 -4.56
C LEU A 378 -26.52 34.17 -3.15
N TYR A 379 -26.86 32.95 -2.85
CA TYR A 379 -27.40 32.54 -1.55
C TYR A 379 -26.28 32.04 -0.63
N SER A 380 -25.56 31.00 -1.05
CA SER A 380 -24.41 30.43 -0.34
C SER A 380 -23.60 29.50 -1.22
N LYS A 381 -22.29 29.38 -0.94
CA LYS A 381 -21.50 28.25 -1.37
C LYS A 381 -21.89 27.00 -0.57
N PRO A 382 -21.54 25.78 -1.03
CA PRO A 382 -21.74 24.58 -0.23
C PRO A 382 -21.09 24.71 1.17
N LEU A 383 -21.85 24.43 2.21
CA LEU A 383 -21.46 24.58 3.62
C LEU A 383 -21.34 23.22 4.30
N PRO A 384 -20.41 23.03 5.26
CA PRO A 384 -20.45 21.91 6.19
C PRO A 384 -21.78 21.87 6.95
N ALA A 385 -22.21 20.68 7.41
CA ALA A 385 -23.51 20.44 8.03
C ALA A 385 -23.90 21.47 9.12
N THR A 386 -23.00 21.70 10.08
CA THR A 386 -23.26 22.65 11.18
C THR A 386 -23.46 24.08 10.69
N ALA A 387 -22.64 24.51 9.73
CA ALA A 387 -22.76 25.86 9.14
C ALA A 387 -24.02 25.96 8.29
N PHE A 388 -24.39 24.90 7.55
CA PHE A 388 -25.64 24.88 6.79
C PHE A 388 -26.87 25.00 7.71
N ILE A 389 -26.95 24.22 8.78
CA ILE A 389 -28.06 24.25 9.75
C ILE A 389 -28.22 25.68 10.31
N LEU A 390 -27.13 26.28 10.77
CA LEU A 390 -27.17 27.66 11.28
C LEU A 390 -27.64 28.69 10.21
N TRP A 391 -27.23 28.51 8.97
CA TRP A 391 -27.66 29.35 7.86
C TRP A 391 -29.14 29.14 7.53
N ALA A 392 -29.59 27.87 7.55
CA ALA A 392 -30.95 27.47 7.25
C ALA A 392 -31.96 28.01 8.27
N GLU A 393 -31.68 27.86 9.57
CA GLU A 393 -32.53 28.30 10.67
C GLU A 393 -32.88 29.81 10.60
N GLN A 394 -32.03 30.61 9.96
CA GLN A 394 -32.27 32.04 9.77
C GLN A 394 -33.22 32.34 8.58
N ARG A 395 -33.60 31.32 7.79
CA ARG A 395 -34.31 31.45 6.49
C ARG A 395 -35.48 30.49 6.29
N LEU A 396 -35.93 29.88 7.33
CA LEU A 396 -37.11 29.01 7.39
C LEU A 396 -38.44 29.74 7.27
#